data_6d1147b65af6ec2d89a5030b47d12461
#
_entry.id   6d1147b65af6ec2d89a5030b47d12461
#
_cell.length_a   1.000
_cell.length_b   1.000
_cell.length_c   1.000
_cell.angle_alpha   90.00
_cell.angle_beta   90.00
_cell.angle_gamma   90.00
#
_symmetry.space_group_name_H-M   'P 1'
#
loop_
_entity.id
_entity.type
_entity.pdbx_description
1 polymer ?
#
loop_
_entity_poly.entity_id
_entity_poly.type
_entity_poly.pdbx_seq_one_letter_code
_entity_poly.pdbx_strand_id
1 'polypeptide(L)'
;MSVRKLKPITPGQRFRVVNGYDAITTDKPERSLIAPIKNSGGRNSQGKMTMRYTGGGHKQRYRIIDFKRTKEGIPATVKSIEYDPNRTAFIALLAYADGEKTYVIAQNGLKVGQKLVSGPESQPEIGNTLPLSRIPLGTVISCIELRPGQGATIARSAGTFAQLMARDGKYATIKMPSGETRLILLTCSATIGAVSNSDHQLVVSGKAGRTRWLGRRPRTRPVAMNPVDHPMGGGEGRSSGGHPRSRNGIPAKGYRTRSKKNPSNKYIVERRKK
;
A
#
# COMPACT_ATOMS: atom_id res chain seq x y z
N MET A 1 9.71 10.38 -16.91
CA MET A 1 10.01 9.94 -15.51
C MET A 1 9.46 10.99 -14.56
N SER A 2 8.60 10.57 -13.65
CA SER A 2 7.97 11.48 -12.67
C SER A 2 8.84 11.83 -11.45
N VAL A 3 10.13 11.46 -11.45
CA VAL A 3 11.06 11.78 -10.36
C VAL A 3 12.18 12.69 -10.84
N ARG A 4 12.57 13.66 -9.98
CA ARG A 4 13.66 14.59 -10.24
C ARG A 4 14.65 14.64 -9.08
N LYS A 5 15.93 14.65 -9.39
CA LYS A 5 17.02 14.91 -8.45
C LYS A 5 17.12 16.42 -8.18
N LEU A 6 17.25 16.81 -6.92
CA LEU A 6 17.44 18.21 -6.57
C LEU A 6 18.90 18.64 -6.74
N LYS A 7 19.11 19.95 -6.95
CA LYS A 7 20.46 20.54 -6.95
C LYS A 7 21.10 20.42 -5.55
N PRO A 8 22.41 20.12 -5.42
CA PRO A 8 23.07 19.90 -4.14
C PRO A 8 23.43 21.20 -3.42
N ILE A 9 22.49 22.11 -3.27
CA ILE A 9 22.68 23.43 -2.64
C ILE A 9 22.90 23.31 -1.13
N THR A 10 22.23 22.32 -0.50
CA THR A 10 22.34 22.05 0.94
C THR A 10 22.64 20.58 1.19
N PRO A 11 23.24 20.19 2.35
CA PRO A 11 23.51 18.79 2.67
C PRO A 11 22.27 17.88 2.55
N GLY A 12 21.10 18.37 2.97
CA GLY A 12 19.84 17.61 2.88
C GLY A 12 19.27 17.45 1.47
N GLN A 13 19.71 18.26 0.51
CA GLN A 13 19.28 18.18 -0.90
C GLN A 13 20.23 17.36 -1.77
N ARG A 14 21.49 17.16 -1.35
CA ARG A 14 22.54 16.49 -2.12
C ARG A 14 22.11 15.15 -2.72
N PHE A 15 21.44 14.32 -1.95
CA PHE A 15 20.99 12.98 -2.37
C PHE A 15 19.47 12.89 -2.49
N ARG A 16 18.77 14.02 -2.45
CA ARG A 16 17.31 14.02 -2.45
C ARG A 16 16.77 13.85 -3.87
N VAL A 17 15.85 12.88 -3.99
CA VAL A 17 15.03 12.65 -5.19
C VAL A 17 13.58 12.85 -4.80
N VAL A 18 12.85 13.67 -5.54
CA VAL A 18 11.44 13.99 -5.29
C VAL A 18 10.56 13.50 -6.42
N ASN A 19 9.30 13.24 -6.10
CA ASN A 19 8.27 12.98 -7.11
C ASN A 19 7.92 14.29 -7.83
N GLY A 20 7.75 14.25 -9.15
CA GLY A 20 7.31 15.39 -9.97
C GLY A 20 5.82 15.67 -9.86
N TYR A 21 5.02 14.64 -9.52
CA TYR A 21 3.55 14.73 -9.45
C TYR A 21 2.84 15.09 -10.78
N ASP A 22 3.45 14.76 -11.91
CA ASP A 22 3.00 15.14 -13.26
C ASP A 22 1.59 14.63 -13.61
N ALA A 23 1.16 13.51 -12.99
CA ALA A 23 -0.15 12.92 -13.22
C ALA A 23 -1.28 13.56 -12.38
N ILE A 24 -0.96 14.45 -11.44
CA ILE A 24 -1.95 15.09 -10.58
C ILE A 24 -2.59 16.25 -11.31
N THR A 25 -3.93 16.29 -11.31
CA THR A 25 -4.72 17.29 -12.01
C THR A 25 -5.27 18.40 -11.10
N THR A 26 -5.39 18.13 -9.79
CA THR A 26 -5.83 19.11 -8.80
C THR A 26 -5.19 18.85 -7.43
N ASP A 27 -4.98 19.92 -6.67
CA ASP A 27 -4.46 19.90 -5.29
C ASP A 27 -5.57 20.01 -4.24
N LYS A 28 -6.80 20.35 -4.66
CA LYS A 28 -7.95 20.56 -3.77
C LYS A 28 -8.79 19.28 -3.67
N PRO A 29 -8.81 18.62 -2.50
CA PRO A 29 -9.62 17.43 -2.33
C PRO A 29 -11.11 17.75 -2.14
N GLU A 30 -11.99 16.82 -2.53
CA GLU A 30 -13.43 16.88 -2.30
C GLU A 30 -13.75 16.89 -0.80
N ARG A 31 -14.39 17.94 -0.31
CA ARG A 31 -14.61 18.15 1.14
C ARG A 31 -15.52 17.11 1.78
N SER A 32 -16.53 16.64 1.06
CA SER A 32 -17.49 15.63 1.53
C SER A 32 -16.83 14.27 1.79
N LEU A 33 -15.70 14.00 1.14
CA LEU A 33 -14.95 12.73 1.24
C LEU A 33 -13.73 12.81 2.15
N ILE A 34 -13.65 13.82 3.02
CA ILE A 34 -12.56 14.00 3.97
C ILE A 34 -13.02 13.69 5.39
N ALA A 35 -12.21 12.92 6.12
CA ALA A 35 -12.41 12.63 7.54
C ALA A 35 -11.16 13.01 8.36
N PRO A 36 -11.31 13.35 9.65
CA PRO A 36 -10.19 13.55 10.56
C PRO A 36 -9.47 12.22 10.84
N ILE A 37 -8.14 12.27 11.00
CA ILE A 37 -7.34 11.13 11.47
C ILE A 37 -6.93 11.39 12.92
N LYS A 38 -7.29 10.45 13.81
CA LYS A 38 -6.77 10.41 15.18
C LYS A 38 -5.41 9.70 15.18
N ASN A 39 -4.37 10.38 15.67
CA ASN A 39 -3.05 9.79 15.80
C ASN A 39 -2.93 9.10 17.17
N SER A 40 -2.80 7.77 17.17
CA SER A 40 -2.70 6.98 18.40
C SER A 40 -1.32 7.04 19.08
N GLY A 41 -0.30 7.57 18.40
CA GLY A 41 1.07 7.57 18.93
C GLY A 41 1.64 6.17 19.20
N GLY A 42 1.14 5.15 18.52
CA GLY A 42 1.55 3.75 18.69
C GLY A 42 0.89 3.04 19.88
N ARG A 43 -0.19 3.60 20.43
CA ARG A 43 -0.98 3.00 21.52
C ARG A 43 -2.16 2.21 20.95
N ASN A 44 -2.51 1.12 21.61
CA ASN A 44 -3.70 0.32 21.31
C ASN A 44 -4.97 0.93 21.99
N SER A 45 -6.11 0.24 21.87
CA SER A 45 -7.38 0.64 22.49
C SER A 45 -7.32 0.76 24.01
N GLN A 46 -6.40 0.02 24.67
CA GLN A 46 -6.18 0.06 26.12
C GLN A 46 -5.15 1.12 26.56
N GLY A 47 -4.68 1.98 25.62
CA GLY A 47 -3.65 2.98 25.89
C GLY A 47 -2.22 2.42 25.99
N LYS A 48 -2.01 1.11 25.89
CA LYS A 48 -0.71 0.46 26.01
C LYS A 48 0.11 0.65 24.71
N MET A 49 1.38 1.00 24.82
CA MET A 49 2.27 1.16 23.69
C MET A 49 2.59 -0.21 23.05
N THR A 50 2.04 -0.45 21.87
CA THR A 50 2.31 -1.67 21.07
C THR A 50 3.34 -1.42 19.97
N MET A 51 3.44 -0.18 19.48
CA MET A 51 4.41 0.23 18.47
C MET A 51 5.24 1.43 18.97
N ARG A 52 6.54 1.23 19.13
CA ARG A 52 7.48 2.28 19.54
C ARG A 52 7.84 3.21 18.39
N TYR A 53 8.38 4.38 18.71
CA TYR A 53 8.92 5.36 17.77
C TYR A 53 7.89 5.89 16.75
N THR A 54 6.63 5.95 17.15
CA THR A 54 5.54 6.54 16.36
C THR A 54 5.02 7.78 17.07
N GLY A 55 4.77 8.84 16.32
CA GLY A 55 4.20 10.09 16.82
C GLY A 55 4.82 11.33 16.20
N GLY A 56 4.16 12.45 16.43
CA GLY A 56 4.46 13.69 15.72
C GLY A 56 4.10 13.60 14.24
N GLY A 57 4.81 14.36 13.42
CA GLY A 57 4.56 14.39 11.98
C GLY A 57 3.56 15.47 11.57
N HIS A 58 3.40 15.63 10.26
CA HIS A 58 2.49 16.61 9.68
C HIS A 58 1.04 16.17 9.91
N LYS A 59 0.13 17.13 10.25
CA LYS A 59 -1.30 16.88 10.35
C LYS A 59 -1.86 16.45 8.99
N GLN A 60 -2.55 15.33 8.96
CA GLN A 60 -3.13 14.77 7.75
C GLN A 60 -4.64 14.61 7.91
N ARG A 61 -5.36 14.61 6.78
CA ARG A 61 -6.77 14.27 6.71
C ARG A 61 -6.92 12.98 5.90
N TYR A 62 -7.81 12.11 6.32
CA TYR A 62 -8.12 10.88 5.61
C TYR A 62 -9.01 11.19 4.40
N ARG A 63 -8.75 10.52 3.27
CA ARG A 63 -9.66 10.47 2.14
C ARG A 63 -10.43 9.16 2.24
N ILE A 64 -11.75 9.26 2.22
CA ILE A 64 -12.63 8.08 2.25
C ILE A 64 -12.55 7.43 0.87
N ILE A 65 -11.92 6.25 0.81
CA ILE A 65 -11.71 5.50 -0.43
C ILE A 65 -12.72 4.37 -0.51
N ASP A 66 -13.40 4.26 -1.64
CA ASP A 66 -14.24 3.13 -1.95
C ASP A 66 -13.37 1.94 -2.38
N PHE A 67 -13.19 0.98 -1.46
CA PHE A 67 -12.48 -0.26 -1.70
C PHE A 67 -13.40 -1.39 -2.16
N LYS A 68 -14.71 -1.22 -2.05
CA LYS A 68 -15.69 -2.28 -2.33
C LYS A 68 -16.26 -2.20 -3.74
N ARG A 69 -16.38 -0.98 -4.27
CA ARG A 69 -16.96 -0.75 -5.61
C ARG A 69 -18.35 -1.36 -5.77
N THR A 70 -19.23 -1.07 -4.82
CA THR A 70 -20.56 -1.70 -4.72
C THR A 70 -21.57 -1.23 -5.77
N LYS A 71 -21.33 -0.10 -6.45
CA LYS A 71 -22.19 0.37 -7.56
C LYS A 71 -21.84 -0.39 -8.83
N GLU A 72 -22.47 -1.56 -9.00
CA GLU A 72 -22.29 -2.42 -10.17
C GLU A 72 -23.12 -1.91 -11.36
N GLY A 73 -22.57 -2.02 -12.58
CA GLY A 73 -23.22 -1.65 -13.83
C GLY A 73 -23.35 -0.14 -14.07
N ILE A 74 -23.10 0.70 -13.07
CA ILE A 74 -23.30 2.16 -13.20
C ILE A 74 -21.97 2.82 -13.59
N PRO A 75 -21.91 3.52 -14.75
CA PRO A 75 -20.70 4.19 -15.17
C PRO A 75 -20.41 5.43 -14.33
N ALA A 76 -19.16 5.56 -13.90
CA ALA A 76 -18.64 6.75 -13.22
C ALA A 76 -17.57 7.43 -14.07
N THR A 77 -17.58 8.74 -14.14
CA THR A 77 -16.57 9.52 -14.88
C THR A 77 -15.46 9.97 -13.97
N VAL A 78 -14.21 9.77 -14.39
CA VAL A 78 -13.02 10.29 -13.68
C VAL A 78 -12.99 11.81 -13.80
N LYS A 79 -13.15 12.53 -12.69
CA LYS A 79 -13.13 14.00 -12.64
C LYS A 79 -11.74 14.56 -12.41
N SER A 80 -10.95 13.92 -11.53
CA SER A 80 -9.60 14.36 -11.19
C SER A 80 -8.74 13.21 -10.73
N ILE A 81 -7.42 13.39 -10.82
CA ILE A 81 -6.40 12.54 -10.20
C ILE A 81 -5.72 13.39 -9.13
N GLU A 82 -5.65 12.88 -7.88
CA GLU A 82 -5.27 13.66 -6.71
C GLU A 82 -4.19 12.98 -5.88
N TYR A 83 -3.47 13.81 -5.12
CA TYR A 83 -2.53 13.37 -4.11
C TYR A 83 -3.25 12.97 -2.81
N ASP A 84 -2.89 11.81 -2.24
CA ASP A 84 -3.32 11.41 -0.90
C ASP A 84 -2.12 11.27 0.04
N PRO A 85 -2.03 12.05 1.14
CA PRO A 85 -0.92 11.96 2.09
C PRO A 85 -0.91 10.66 2.91
N ASN A 86 -1.96 9.84 2.85
CA ASN A 86 -2.11 8.62 3.64
C ASN A 86 -1.64 7.37 2.91
N ARG A 87 -1.34 7.49 1.62
CA ARG A 87 -0.87 6.38 0.77
C ARG A 87 0.15 6.84 -0.25
N THR A 88 0.84 5.88 -0.82
CA THR A 88 1.88 6.14 -1.83
C THR A 88 1.29 6.27 -3.24
N ALA A 89 0.15 5.63 -3.51
CA ALA A 89 -0.59 5.71 -4.76
C ALA A 89 -1.37 7.03 -4.87
N PHE A 90 -1.61 7.50 -6.10
CA PHE A 90 -2.57 8.54 -6.37
C PHE A 90 -3.99 8.00 -6.27
N ILE A 91 -4.96 8.88 -6.07
CA ILE A 91 -6.39 8.57 -6.01
C ILE A 91 -7.12 9.29 -7.15
N ALA A 92 -8.21 8.71 -7.62
CA ALA A 92 -9.07 9.31 -8.62
C ALA A 92 -10.44 9.64 -8.01
N LEU A 93 -10.94 10.84 -8.25
CA LEU A 93 -12.30 11.23 -7.92
C LEU A 93 -13.22 10.78 -9.05
N LEU A 94 -14.17 9.94 -8.73
CA LEU A 94 -15.23 9.48 -9.61
C LEU A 94 -16.50 10.27 -9.33
N ALA A 95 -17.22 10.62 -10.40
CA ALA A 95 -18.58 11.16 -10.32
C ALA A 95 -19.52 10.23 -11.09
N TYR A 96 -20.54 9.75 -10.41
CA TYR A 96 -21.63 8.97 -10.97
C TYR A 96 -22.72 9.89 -11.56
N ALA A 97 -23.59 9.32 -12.41
CA ALA A 97 -24.69 10.05 -13.05
C ALA A 97 -25.72 10.57 -12.04
N ASP A 98 -25.86 9.91 -10.89
CA ASP A 98 -26.72 10.31 -9.77
C ASP A 98 -26.15 11.43 -8.88
N GLY A 99 -24.99 11.99 -9.26
CA GLY A 99 -24.32 13.06 -8.52
C GLY A 99 -23.43 12.57 -7.37
N GLU A 100 -23.45 11.28 -7.01
CA GLU A 100 -22.55 10.75 -5.98
C GLU A 100 -21.10 10.82 -6.45
N LYS A 101 -20.24 11.21 -5.53
CA LYS A 101 -18.79 11.24 -5.73
C LYS A 101 -18.11 10.21 -4.83
N THR A 102 -17.11 9.51 -5.35
CA THR A 102 -16.29 8.57 -4.57
C THR A 102 -14.82 8.67 -4.95
N TYR A 103 -13.92 8.41 -3.99
CA TYR A 103 -12.52 8.22 -4.30
C TYR A 103 -12.20 6.74 -4.51
N VAL A 104 -11.37 6.47 -5.51
CA VAL A 104 -10.78 5.15 -5.76
C VAL A 104 -9.27 5.27 -5.90
N ILE A 105 -8.54 4.15 -5.76
CA ILE A 105 -7.11 4.13 -6.08
C ILE A 105 -6.95 4.28 -7.60
N ALA A 106 -6.18 5.28 -8.04
CA ALA A 106 -5.92 5.49 -9.45
C ALA A 106 -5.01 4.40 -10.03
N GLN A 107 -5.35 3.90 -11.20
CA GLN A 107 -4.52 2.97 -11.96
C GLN A 107 -3.53 3.74 -12.84
N ASN A 108 -2.43 3.08 -13.20
CA ASN A 108 -1.46 3.65 -14.12
C ASN A 108 -2.08 3.79 -15.52
N GLY A 109 -1.94 4.95 -16.13
CA GLY A 109 -2.54 5.24 -17.43
C GLY A 109 -3.99 5.72 -17.39
N LEU A 110 -4.61 5.83 -16.21
CA LEU A 110 -5.95 6.40 -16.06
C LEU A 110 -5.96 7.89 -16.46
N LYS A 111 -6.99 8.31 -17.21
CA LYS A 111 -7.14 9.69 -17.71
C LYS A 111 -8.42 10.34 -17.16
N VAL A 112 -8.37 11.65 -16.99
CA VAL A 112 -9.58 12.46 -16.69
C VAL A 112 -10.55 12.36 -17.85
N GLY A 113 -11.83 12.23 -17.54
CA GLY A 113 -12.91 12.04 -18.53
C GLY A 113 -13.18 10.55 -18.86
N GLN A 114 -12.29 9.63 -18.52
CA GLN A 114 -12.52 8.20 -18.74
C GLN A 114 -13.72 7.72 -17.89
N LYS A 115 -14.55 6.86 -18.48
CA LYS A 115 -15.65 6.20 -17.77
C LYS A 115 -15.16 4.88 -17.19
N LEU A 116 -15.47 4.64 -15.93
CA LEU A 116 -15.15 3.40 -15.20
C LEU A 116 -16.44 2.71 -14.79
N VAL A 117 -16.45 1.40 -14.97
CA VAL A 117 -17.59 0.55 -14.58
C VAL A 117 -17.10 -0.54 -13.63
N SER A 118 -17.96 -0.96 -12.72
CA SER A 118 -17.70 -2.09 -11.82
C SER A 118 -18.79 -3.14 -12.02
N GLY A 119 -18.44 -4.42 -11.83
CA GLY A 119 -19.39 -5.52 -11.91
C GLY A 119 -19.05 -6.56 -12.98
N PRO A 120 -19.81 -7.65 -13.05
CA PRO A 120 -19.49 -8.80 -13.91
C PRO A 120 -19.64 -8.52 -15.42
N GLU A 121 -20.46 -7.53 -15.78
CA GLU A 121 -20.73 -7.16 -17.18
C GLU A 121 -19.74 -6.08 -17.71
N SER A 122 -18.82 -5.63 -16.85
CA SER A 122 -17.84 -4.60 -17.23
C SER A 122 -16.80 -5.16 -18.20
N GLN A 123 -16.33 -4.34 -19.13
CA GLN A 123 -15.22 -4.69 -20.01
C GLN A 123 -13.89 -4.70 -19.24
N PRO A 124 -12.91 -5.56 -19.61
CA PRO A 124 -11.62 -5.65 -18.93
C PRO A 124 -10.67 -4.51 -19.30
N GLU A 125 -11.11 -3.26 -19.13
CA GLU A 125 -10.35 -2.04 -19.37
C GLU A 125 -9.68 -1.50 -18.09
N ILE A 126 -8.62 -0.68 -18.25
CA ILE A 126 -7.87 -0.09 -17.13
C ILE A 126 -8.80 0.73 -16.23
N GLY A 127 -8.82 0.39 -14.95
CA GLY A 127 -9.61 1.05 -13.92
C GLY A 127 -10.97 0.40 -13.65
N ASN A 128 -11.47 -0.46 -14.52
CA ASN A 128 -12.68 -1.23 -14.29
C ASN A 128 -12.44 -2.33 -13.25
N THR A 129 -13.48 -2.64 -12.49
CA THR A 129 -13.42 -3.66 -11.42
C THR A 129 -14.37 -4.80 -11.77
N LEU A 130 -13.82 -6.02 -11.84
CA LEU A 130 -14.54 -7.22 -12.23
C LEU A 130 -14.29 -8.36 -11.23
N PRO A 131 -15.21 -9.33 -11.14
CA PRO A 131 -14.93 -10.62 -10.51
C PRO A 131 -13.79 -11.33 -11.26
N LEU A 132 -12.94 -12.06 -10.53
CA LEU A 132 -11.80 -12.80 -11.14
C LEU A 132 -12.24 -13.82 -12.18
N SER A 133 -13.48 -14.30 -12.10
CA SER A 133 -14.08 -15.20 -13.10
C SER A 133 -14.20 -14.57 -14.49
N ARG A 134 -14.36 -13.25 -14.57
CA ARG A 134 -14.57 -12.51 -15.83
C ARG A 134 -13.29 -11.87 -16.40
N ILE A 135 -12.21 -11.84 -15.64
CA ILE A 135 -10.94 -11.23 -16.07
C ILE A 135 -10.17 -12.20 -16.96
N PRO A 136 -9.69 -11.81 -18.15
CA PRO A 136 -8.87 -12.67 -19.00
C PRO A 136 -7.59 -13.15 -18.31
N LEU A 137 -7.12 -14.35 -18.64
CA LEU A 137 -5.85 -14.88 -18.12
C LEU A 137 -4.68 -14.03 -18.61
N GLY A 138 -3.62 -13.96 -17.81
CA GLY A 138 -2.44 -13.14 -18.09
C GLY A 138 -2.61 -11.66 -17.76
N THR A 139 -3.83 -11.18 -17.48
CA THR A 139 -4.10 -9.76 -17.20
C THR A 139 -3.41 -9.30 -15.93
N VAL A 140 -2.87 -8.08 -16.00
CA VAL A 140 -2.34 -7.33 -14.84
C VAL A 140 -3.50 -6.74 -14.06
N ILE A 141 -3.56 -7.06 -12.78
CA ILE A 141 -4.64 -6.65 -11.86
C ILE A 141 -4.07 -6.03 -10.58
N SER A 142 -4.89 -5.25 -9.90
CA SER A 142 -4.57 -4.62 -8.62
C SER A 142 -5.82 -4.49 -7.75
N CYS A 143 -5.71 -3.95 -6.56
CA CYS A 143 -6.84 -3.75 -5.65
C CYS A 143 -7.68 -5.03 -5.46
N ILE A 144 -7.03 -6.16 -5.20
CA ILE A 144 -7.63 -7.49 -5.19
C ILE A 144 -8.27 -7.78 -3.84
N GLU A 145 -9.46 -8.35 -3.84
CA GLU A 145 -10.11 -8.88 -2.65
C GLU A 145 -9.52 -10.23 -2.23
N LEU A 146 -9.57 -10.52 -0.93
CA LEU A 146 -9.24 -11.84 -0.38
C LEU A 146 -10.48 -12.67 -0.05
N ARG A 147 -11.59 -12.01 0.23
CA ARG A 147 -12.90 -12.61 0.48
C ARG A 147 -13.95 -11.79 -0.26
N PRO A 148 -14.95 -12.40 -0.86
CA PRO A 148 -16.00 -11.68 -1.58
C PRO A 148 -16.65 -10.61 -0.70
N GLY A 149 -16.81 -9.40 -1.24
CA GLY A 149 -17.42 -8.25 -0.57
C GLY A 149 -16.60 -7.61 0.57
N GLN A 150 -15.40 -8.10 0.85
CA GLN A 150 -14.51 -7.49 1.86
C GLN A 150 -13.94 -6.15 1.39
N GLY A 151 -13.84 -5.94 0.08
CA GLY A 151 -13.16 -4.82 -0.55
C GLY A 151 -11.67 -5.10 -0.78
N ALA A 152 -11.06 -4.26 -1.57
CA ALA A 152 -9.67 -4.37 -1.99
C ALA A 152 -8.70 -4.46 -0.80
N THR A 153 -7.85 -5.47 -0.80
CA THR A 153 -6.89 -5.75 0.28
C THR A 153 -5.45 -5.79 -0.22
N ILE A 154 -5.22 -6.39 -1.38
CA ILE A 154 -3.89 -6.66 -1.94
C ILE A 154 -3.60 -5.75 -3.12
N ALA A 155 -2.31 -5.47 -3.37
CA ALA A 155 -1.81 -4.64 -4.47
C ALA A 155 -2.47 -3.25 -4.51
N ARG A 156 -2.36 -2.47 -3.41
CA ARG A 156 -2.92 -1.12 -3.26
C ARG A 156 -1.87 -0.01 -3.22
N SER A 157 -0.61 -0.37 -3.02
CA SER A 157 0.49 0.59 -2.93
C SER A 157 0.96 1.02 -4.32
N ALA A 158 1.62 2.17 -4.40
CA ALA A 158 2.16 2.71 -5.65
C ALA A 158 2.94 1.67 -6.46
N GLY A 159 2.64 1.58 -7.76
CA GLY A 159 3.31 0.69 -8.70
C GLY A 159 3.09 -0.80 -8.49
N THR A 160 2.30 -1.22 -7.49
CA THR A 160 2.07 -2.64 -7.25
C THR A 160 1.01 -3.21 -8.21
N PHE A 161 1.21 -4.46 -8.59
CA PHE A 161 0.27 -5.24 -9.39
C PHE A 161 0.43 -6.72 -9.07
N ALA A 162 -0.54 -7.50 -9.48
CA ALA A 162 -0.50 -8.95 -9.49
C ALA A 162 -0.93 -9.44 -10.88
N GLN A 163 -0.71 -10.71 -11.19
CA GLN A 163 -1.07 -11.28 -12.49
C GLN A 163 -1.99 -12.49 -12.27
N LEU A 164 -3.09 -12.54 -13.02
CA LEU A 164 -3.99 -13.68 -13.05
C LEU A 164 -3.39 -14.76 -13.95
N MET A 165 -2.95 -15.88 -13.36
CA MET A 165 -2.23 -16.93 -14.08
C MET A 165 -3.17 -18.01 -14.63
N ALA A 166 -4.06 -18.51 -13.80
CA ALA A 166 -4.97 -19.60 -14.14
C ALA A 166 -6.28 -19.51 -13.35
N ARG A 167 -7.28 -20.25 -13.81
CA ARG A 167 -8.55 -20.48 -13.09
C ARG A 167 -8.79 -21.98 -13.04
N ASP A 168 -9.06 -22.49 -11.84
CA ASP A 168 -9.34 -23.90 -11.62
C ASP A 168 -10.43 -24.07 -10.57
N GLY A 169 -11.49 -24.77 -10.91
CA GLY A 169 -12.66 -24.95 -10.07
C GLY A 169 -13.22 -23.62 -9.57
N LYS A 170 -13.20 -23.40 -8.25
CA LYS A 170 -13.69 -22.15 -7.60
C LYS A 170 -12.57 -21.11 -7.33
N TYR A 171 -11.33 -21.40 -7.72
CA TYR A 171 -10.20 -20.56 -7.40
C TYR A 171 -9.50 -20.00 -8.63
N ALA A 172 -9.01 -18.78 -8.49
CA ALA A 172 -8.04 -18.17 -9.38
C ALA A 172 -6.64 -18.31 -8.78
N THR A 173 -5.67 -18.68 -9.60
CA THR A 173 -4.25 -18.69 -9.27
C THR A 173 -3.65 -17.35 -9.63
N ILE A 174 -3.18 -16.61 -8.64
CA ILE A 174 -2.68 -15.24 -8.80
C ILE A 174 -1.23 -15.16 -8.34
N LYS A 175 -0.36 -14.63 -9.22
CA LYS A 175 1.02 -14.27 -8.89
C LYS A 175 1.04 -12.89 -8.24
N MET A 176 1.38 -12.86 -6.96
CA MET A 176 1.37 -11.67 -6.12
C MET A 176 2.58 -10.76 -6.35
N PRO A 177 2.54 -9.48 -5.93
CA PRO A 177 3.69 -8.56 -6.02
C PRO A 177 4.95 -9.07 -5.30
N SER A 178 4.79 -9.92 -4.29
CA SER A 178 5.90 -10.54 -3.55
C SER A 178 6.58 -11.70 -4.29
N GLY A 179 6.02 -12.15 -5.41
CA GLY A 179 6.41 -13.38 -6.13
C GLY A 179 5.76 -14.65 -5.59
N GLU A 180 4.95 -14.58 -4.52
CA GLU A 180 4.13 -15.70 -4.04
C GLU A 180 2.98 -15.98 -5.00
N THR A 181 2.73 -17.26 -5.31
CA THR A 181 1.56 -17.70 -6.07
C THR A 181 0.49 -18.18 -5.11
N ARG A 182 -0.72 -17.64 -5.23
CA ARG A 182 -1.79 -17.85 -4.26
C ARG A 182 -3.14 -18.09 -4.91
N LEU A 183 -3.96 -18.92 -4.26
CA LEU A 183 -5.34 -19.18 -4.62
C LEU A 183 -6.25 -18.12 -3.99
N ILE A 184 -7.17 -17.57 -4.80
CA ILE A 184 -8.22 -16.63 -4.38
C ILE A 184 -9.52 -17.06 -5.03
N LEU A 185 -10.65 -16.93 -4.33
CA LEU A 185 -11.96 -17.30 -4.88
C LEU A 185 -12.28 -16.51 -6.15
N LEU A 186 -12.87 -17.16 -7.15
CA LEU A 186 -13.27 -16.55 -8.42
C LEU A 186 -14.32 -15.44 -8.28
N THR A 187 -15.10 -15.48 -7.19
CA THR A 187 -16.10 -14.47 -6.83
C THR A 187 -15.49 -13.18 -6.26
N CYS A 188 -14.21 -13.20 -5.88
CA CYS A 188 -13.51 -12.00 -5.44
C CYS A 188 -13.28 -11.03 -6.59
N SER A 189 -13.39 -9.74 -6.32
CA SER A 189 -13.20 -8.67 -7.30
C SER A 189 -11.74 -8.20 -7.36
N ALA A 190 -11.33 -7.73 -8.54
CA ALA A 190 -10.06 -7.06 -8.74
C ALA A 190 -10.21 -5.93 -9.77
N THR A 191 -9.37 -4.91 -9.67
CA THR A 191 -9.30 -3.80 -10.64
C THR A 191 -8.26 -4.09 -11.71
N ILE A 192 -8.59 -3.85 -12.96
CA ILE A 192 -7.68 -4.02 -14.09
C ILE A 192 -6.60 -2.93 -14.08
N GLY A 193 -5.36 -3.33 -14.28
CA GLY A 193 -4.20 -2.45 -14.37
C GLY A 193 -3.34 -2.44 -13.11
N ALA A 194 -2.13 -1.88 -13.24
CA ALA A 194 -1.21 -1.62 -12.14
C ALA A 194 -1.58 -0.33 -11.41
N VAL A 195 -1.25 -0.21 -10.14
CA VAL A 195 -1.47 1.01 -9.35
C VAL A 195 -0.56 2.13 -9.85
N SER A 196 -1.06 3.35 -9.83
CA SER A 196 -0.35 4.58 -10.24
C SER A 196 0.91 4.86 -9.41
N ASN A 197 1.69 5.88 -9.84
CA ASN A 197 2.87 6.38 -9.14
C ASN A 197 3.99 5.31 -8.99
N SER A 198 4.25 4.52 -10.02
CA SER A 198 5.24 3.44 -10.03
C SER A 198 6.65 3.90 -9.61
N ASP A 199 7.02 5.14 -9.94
CA ASP A 199 8.32 5.73 -9.65
C ASP A 199 8.49 6.14 -8.18
N HIS A 200 7.47 5.96 -7.33
CA HIS A 200 7.56 6.27 -5.90
C HIS A 200 8.72 5.56 -5.19
N GLN A 201 9.07 4.36 -5.63
CA GLN A 201 10.20 3.59 -5.09
C GLN A 201 11.56 4.29 -5.28
N LEU A 202 11.68 5.17 -6.27
CA LEU A 202 12.89 5.93 -6.59
C LEU A 202 13.06 7.19 -5.73
N VAL A 203 12.05 7.55 -4.93
CA VAL A 203 12.08 8.74 -4.06
C VAL A 203 13.05 8.54 -2.91
N VAL A 204 14.01 9.46 -2.78
CA VAL A 204 15.00 9.46 -1.71
C VAL A 204 14.77 10.64 -0.77
N SER A 205 14.59 10.37 0.52
CA SER A 205 14.24 11.40 1.52
C SER A 205 15.34 12.43 1.75
N GLY A 206 16.61 12.05 1.69
CA GLY A 206 17.78 12.92 1.76
C GLY A 206 18.14 13.45 3.16
N LYS A 207 17.20 13.52 4.12
CA LYS A 207 17.44 13.99 5.49
C LYS A 207 16.53 13.32 6.53
N ALA A 208 17.03 13.20 7.77
CA ALA A 208 16.29 12.62 8.89
C ALA A 208 14.99 13.40 9.25
N GLY A 209 14.99 14.73 9.09
CA GLY A 209 13.81 15.56 9.34
C GLY A 209 12.60 15.16 8.52
N ARG A 210 12.78 14.63 7.31
CA ARG A 210 11.67 14.10 6.50
C ARG A 210 10.99 12.89 7.14
N THR A 211 11.77 12.00 7.73
CA THR A 211 11.25 10.86 8.49
C THR A 211 10.45 11.34 9.70
N ARG A 212 10.89 12.44 10.35
CA ARG A 212 10.14 13.09 11.44
C ARG A 212 8.78 13.62 10.96
N TRP A 213 8.73 14.26 9.80
CA TRP A 213 7.48 14.76 9.19
C TRP A 213 6.48 13.63 8.88
N LEU A 214 6.98 12.44 8.61
CA LEU A 214 6.16 11.23 8.40
C LEU A 214 5.70 10.57 9.73
N GLY A 215 5.98 11.20 10.88
CA GLY A 215 5.56 10.67 12.19
C GLY A 215 6.45 9.57 12.76
N ARG A 216 7.65 9.39 12.21
CA ARG A 216 8.63 8.42 12.72
C ARG A 216 9.66 9.11 13.59
N ARG A 217 9.77 8.70 14.84
CA ARG A 217 10.78 9.19 15.79
C ARG A 217 12.13 8.49 15.58
N PRO A 218 13.24 9.11 16.01
CA PRO A 218 14.55 8.47 16.03
C PRO A 218 14.52 7.13 16.77
N ARG A 219 15.32 6.20 16.31
CA ARG A 219 15.37 4.84 16.88
C ARG A 219 16.75 4.52 17.41
N THR A 220 16.83 4.17 18.69
CA THR A 220 18.05 3.70 19.33
C THR A 220 18.39 2.28 18.81
N ARG A 221 19.65 2.04 18.50
CA ARG A 221 20.13 0.71 18.10
C ARG A 221 20.14 -0.23 19.32
N PRO A 222 19.80 -1.52 19.15
CA PRO A 222 19.82 -2.50 20.24
C PRO A 222 21.14 -2.59 20.99
N VAL A 223 22.26 -2.52 20.27
CA VAL A 223 23.65 -2.57 20.83
C VAL A 223 23.95 -1.39 21.76
N ALA A 224 23.23 -0.26 21.61
CA ALA A 224 23.42 0.91 22.46
C ALA A 224 22.44 0.97 23.64
N MET A 225 21.74 -0.12 23.90
CA MET A 225 20.82 -0.27 25.04
C MET A 225 21.47 -1.02 26.17
N ASN A 226 20.88 -0.97 27.37
CA ASN A 226 21.27 -1.79 28.49
C ASN A 226 20.74 -3.23 28.36
N PRO A 227 21.34 -4.21 29.08
CA PRO A 227 20.89 -5.61 29.02
C PRO A 227 19.42 -5.82 29.38
N VAL A 228 18.88 -5.00 30.28
CA VAL A 228 17.45 -5.05 30.68
C VAL A 228 16.50 -4.63 29.57
N ASP A 229 16.94 -3.78 28.64
CA ASP A 229 16.12 -3.24 27.56
C ASP A 229 16.14 -4.10 26.28
N HIS A 230 17.23 -4.79 26.06
CA HIS A 230 17.41 -5.59 24.84
C HIS A 230 18.48 -6.70 25.02
N PRO A 231 18.26 -7.92 24.49
CA PRO A 231 19.22 -9.03 24.56
C PRO A 231 20.58 -8.75 23.92
N MET A 232 20.69 -7.73 23.08
CA MET A 232 21.95 -7.30 22.45
C MET A 232 22.57 -6.08 23.15
N GLY A 233 22.01 -5.65 24.28
CA GLY A 233 22.50 -4.53 25.08
C GLY A 233 23.62 -4.95 26.01
N GLY A 234 24.32 -3.96 26.55
CA GLY A 234 25.42 -4.15 27.51
C GLY A 234 26.79 -4.22 26.89
N GLY A 235 27.78 -4.49 27.73
CA GLY A 235 29.22 -4.49 27.41
C GLY A 235 29.91 -3.18 27.75
N GLU A 236 31.22 -3.22 27.84
CA GLU A 236 32.06 -2.04 27.98
C GLU A 236 32.41 -1.49 26.61
N GLY A 237 32.07 -0.22 26.35
CA GLY A 237 32.30 0.44 25.09
C GLY A 237 31.55 -0.18 23.92
N ARG A 238 32.21 -0.41 22.79
CA ARG A 238 31.59 -0.88 21.54
C ARG A 238 31.53 -2.42 21.49
N SER A 239 30.47 -2.98 22.01
CA SER A 239 30.19 -4.43 21.98
C SER A 239 29.61 -4.88 20.64
N SER A 240 29.90 -6.15 20.22
CA SER A 240 29.31 -6.77 19.02
C SER A 240 27.84 -7.18 19.20
N GLY A 241 27.36 -7.33 20.44
CA GLY A 241 25.98 -7.68 20.77
C GLY A 241 25.57 -9.13 20.45
N GLY A 242 26.49 -9.98 19.97
CA GLY A 242 26.24 -11.39 19.62
C GLY A 242 25.35 -11.59 18.40
N HIS A 243 24.67 -12.73 18.32
CA HIS A 243 23.73 -13.03 17.23
C HIS A 243 22.56 -12.03 17.18
N PRO A 244 22.20 -11.48 16.00
CA PRO A 244 21.11 -10.54 15.86
C PRO A 244 19.78 -11.10 16.36
N ARG A 245 19.21 -10.48 17.37
CA ARG A 245 17.94 -10.86 18.00
C ARG A 245 16.97 -9.67 18.07
N SER A 246 15.68 -9.96 18.11
CA SER A 246 14.66 -8.99 18.50
C SER A 246 14.69 -8.79 20.02
N ARG A 247 13.96 -7.78 20.53
CA ARG A 247 13.80 -7.56 21.97
C ARG A 247 13.19 -8.76 22.74
N ASN A 248 12.45 -9.62 22.02
CA ASN A 248 11.85 -10.84 22.57
C ASN A 248 12.77 -12.07 22.43
N GLY A 249 14.05 -11.88 22.12
CA GLY A 249 15.02 -12.95 21.97
C GLY A 249 14.95 -13.73 20.65
N ILE A 250 13.98 -13.45 19.80
CA ILE A 250 13.79 -14.17 18.53
C ILE A 250 14.90 -13.77 17.54
N PRO A 251 15.57 -14.74 16.87
CA PRO A 251 16.57 -14.44 15.85
C PRO A 251 16.03 -13.50 14.77
N ALA A 252 16.76 -12.41 14.49
CA ALA A 252 16.32 -11.36 13.56
C ALA A 252 16.70 -11.64 12.10
N LYS A 253 17.64 -12.57 11.85
CA LYS A 253 18.10 -12.96 10.51
C LYS A 253 17.78 -14.43 10.25
N GLY A 254 17.19 -14.71 9.09
CA GLY A 254 16.95 -16.08 8.59
C GLY A 254 15.82 -16.85 9.27
N TYR A 255 15.37 -16.45 10.45
CA TYR A 255 14.30 -17.15 11.16
C TYR A 255 12.93 -16.95 10.48
N ARG A 256 12.20 -18.04 10.31
CA ARG A 256 10.86 -18.04 9.73
C ARG A 256 9.81 -17.71 10.79
N THR A 257 9.33 -16.46 10.83
CA THR A 257 8.38 -15.99 11.84
C THR A 257 6.92 -16.38 11.55
N ARG A 258 6.57 -16.74 10.30
CA ARG A 258 5.22 -17.19 9.96
C ARG A 258 4.93 -18.55 10.64
N SER A 259 3.81 -18.64 11.34
CA SER A 259 3.37 -19.89 11.95
C SER A 259 3.17 -21.00 10.91
N LYS A 260 3.68 -22.19 11.19
CA LYS A 260 3.43 -23.38 10.35
C LYS A 260 1.94 -23.77 10.31
N LYS A 261 1.21 -23.51 11.39
CA LYS A 261 -0.23 -23.80 11.55
C LYS A 261 -1.14 -22.69 11.02
N ASN A 262 -0.61 -21.67 10.31
CA ASN A 262 -1.44 -20.58 9.79
C ASN A 262 -2.48 -21.11 8.80
N PRO A 263 -3.80 -20.90 9.03
CA PRO A 263 -4.88 -21.45 8.17
C PRO A 263 -4.77 -21.04 6.70
N SER A 264 -4.17 -19.87 6.43
CA SER A 264 -4.00 -19.38 5.06
C SER A 264 -2.87 -20.08 4.28
N ASN A 265 -2.14 -21.03 4.90
CA ASN A 265 -1.11 -21.80 4.20
C ASN A 265 -1.70 -22.67 3.08
N LYS A 266 -2.94 -23.15 3.23
CA LYS A 266 -3.64 -23.97 2.23
C LYS A 266 -3.91 -23.22 0.91
N TYR A 267 -3.87 -21.88 0.93
CA TYR A 267 -4.08 -21.06 -0.26
C TYR A 267 -2.77 -20.64 -0.94
N ILE A 268 -1.61 -21.07 -0.45
CA ILE A 268 -0.32 -20.75 -1.06
C ILE A 268 0.11 -21.94 -1.90
N VAL A 269 0.17 -21.73 -3.23
CA VAL A 269 0.64 -22.74 -4.19
C VAL A 269 2.18 -22.75 -4.20
N GLU A 270 2.77 -21.58 -4.43
CA GLU A 270 4.21 -21.42 -4.47
C GLU A 270 4.64 -20.23 -3.61
N ARG A 271 5.65 -20.43 -2.75
CA ARG A 271 6.22 -19.34 -1.96
C ARG A 271 7.23 -18.57 -2.80
N ARG A 272 7.45 -17.29 -2.44
CA ARG A 272 8.49 -16.48 -3.07
C ARG A 272 9.84 -17.23 -3.00
N LYS A 273 10.53 -17.29 -4.11
CA LYS A 273 11.94 -17.72 -4.13
C LYS A 273 12.78 -16.66 -3.41
N LYS A 274 13.77 -17.12 -2.66
CA LYS A 274 14.71 -16.24 -1.95
C LYS A 274 15.62 -15.52 -2.93
#